data_2342febd5e9b92ac9b51715d10167881
#
_entry.id   2342febd5e9b92ac9b51715d10167881
#
_cell.length_a   1.000
_cell.length_b   1.000
_cell.length_c   1.000
_cell.angle_alpha   90.00
_cell.angle_beta   90.00
_cell.angle_gamma   90.00
#
_symmetry.space_group_name_H-M   'P 1'
#
loop_
_entity.id
_entity.type
_entity.pdbx_description
1 polymer ?
#
loop_
_entity_poly.entity_id
_entity_poly.type
_entity_poly.pdbx_seq_one_letter_code
_entity_poly.pdbx_strand_id
1 'polypeptide(L)'
;MKTGKLLVATPVVLGDPNFHRAVVLMVDHKTSGSLGFILNKKLEYTLNEVMEGIDSEFPLFYGGPVDPDSLFYIHSYGSEIPKSIPISNNLFWNGDFDVITKRIRSGKLSSDKIRFFLGYSGWGEGQLEEELSQKSWEPFDVKSQTELIKRPSVTMWQECMTALGGKYVMWSNAPENPRYN
;
A
#
# COMPACT_ATOMS: atom_id res chain seq x y z
N MET A 1 -10.79 -11.96 -6.38
CA MET A 1 -9.53 -11.20 -6.22
C MET A 1 -8.46 -12.11 -5.60
N LYS A 2 -7.14 -11.77 -5.65
CA LYS A 2 -6.07 -12.54 -4.99
C LYS A 2 -5.15 -11.59 -4.24
N THR A 3 -4.56 -12.06 -3.14
CA THR A 3 -3.50 -11.34 -2.43
C THR A 3 -2.27 -11.13 -3.34
N GLY A 4 -1.52 -10.06 -3.10
CA GLY A 4 -0.35 -9.69 -3.91
C GLY A 4 -0.66 -8.95 -5.21
N LYS A 5 -1.94 -8.80 -5.60
CA LYS A 5 -2.35 -7.92 -6.70
C LYS A 5 -2.49 -6.48 -6.24
N LEU A 6 -2.36 -5.55 -7.17
CA LEU A 6 -2.70 -4.15 -6.95
C LEU A 6 -4.13 -3.87 -7.39
N LEU A 7 -4.76 -2.93 -6.70
CA LEU A 7 -5.95 -2.22 -7.14
C LEU A 7 -5.54 -0.78 -7.48
N VAL A 8 -5.74 -0.40 -8.73
CA VAL A 8 -5.44 0.95 -9.21
C VAL A 8 -6.73 1.75 -9.25
N ALA A 9 -6.79 2.84 -8.49
CA ALA A 9 -7.94 3.71 -8.46
C ALA A 9 -8.20 4.33 -9.84
N THR A 10 -9.42 4.19 -10.33
CA THR A 10 -9.84 4.79 -11.60
C THR A 10 -10.40 6.20 -11.37
N PRO A 11 -10.69 6.95 -12.45
CA PRO A 11 -11.36 8.24 -12.33
C PRO A 11 -12.74 8.20 -11.63
N VAL A 12 -13.37 7.05 -11.51
CA VAL A 12 -14.65 6.90 -10.79
C VAL A 12 -14.53 7.30 -9.32
N VAL A 13 -13.37 7.08 -8.70
CA VAL A 13 -13.13 7.42 -7.28
C VAL A 13 -12.41 8.76 -7.07
N LEU A 14 -12.37 9.64 -8.07
CA LEU A 14 -11.72 10.97 -7.95
C LEU A 14 -12.30 11.85 -6.84
N GLY A 15 -13.57 11.66 -6.49
CA GLY A 15 -14.25 12.40 -5.41
C GLY A 15 -13.91 11.91 -4.00
N ASP A 16 -13.26 10.77 -3.84
CA ASP A 16 -12.84 10.25 -2.55
C ASP A 16 -11.40 10.69 -2.22
N PRO A 17 -11.20 11.58 -1.22
CA PRO A 17 -9.87 12.07 -0.87
C PRO A 17 -8.93 10.97 -0.39
N ASN A 18 -9.45 9.88 0.18
CA ASN A 18 -8.65 8.75 0.66
C ASN A 18 -8.09 7.94 -0.51
N PHE A 19 -8.87 7.79 -1.59
CA PHE A 19 -8.53 6.89 -2.69
C PHE A 19 -8.23 7.59 -4.01
N HIS A 20 -8.28 8.93 -4.04
CA HIS A 20 -7.83 9.68 -5.22
C HIS A 20 -6.41 9.25 -5.63
N ARG A 21 -6.28 8.73 -6.87
CA ARG A 21 -5.02 8.21 -7.44
C ARG A 21 -4.29 7.18 -6.56
N ALA A 22 -5.03 6.41 -5.77
CA ALA A 22 -4.44 5.38 -4.93
C ALA A 22 -4.03 4.15 -5.73
N VAL A 23 -2.95 3.51 -5.26
CA VAL A 23 -2.54 2.15 -5.66
C VAL A 23 -2.51 1.31 -4.40
N VAL A 24 -3.43 0.36 -4.27
CA VAL A 24 -3.61 -0.46 -3.08
C VAL A 24 -3.04 -1.86 -3.31
N LEU A 25 -2.17 -2.32 -2.43
CA LEU A 25 -1.73 -3.72 -2.40
C LEU A 25 -2.70 -4.56 -1.59
N MET A 26 -3.30 -5.57 -2.18
CA MET A 26 -4.16 -6.52 -1.49
C MET A 26 -3.33 -7.49 -0.66
N VAL A 27 -3.53 -7.49 0.66
CA VAL A 27 -2.76 -8.34 1.60
C VAL A 27 -3.61 -9.43 2.23
N ASP A 28 -4.93 -9.26 2.33
CA ASP A 28 -5.88 -10.32 2.72
C ASP A 28 -7.17 -10.20 1.90
N HIS A 29 -7.75 -11.35 1.52
CA HIS A 29 -9.01 -11.39 0.78
C HIS A 29 -9.77 -12.67 1.12
N LYS A 30 -10.88 -12.50 1.81
CA LYS A 30 -11.78 -13.56 2.27
C LYS A 30 -13.22 -13.21 1.92
N THR A 31 -14.11 -14.18 2.04
CA THR A 31 -15.55 -13.96 1.85
C THR A 31 -16.09 -12.89 2.80
N SER A 32 -15.58 -12.85 4.04
CA SER A 32 -15.98 -11.88 5.08
C SER A 32 -15.43 -10.47 4.87
N GLY A 33 -14.55 -10.25 3.89
CA GLY A 33 -13.98 -8.94 3.58
C GLY A 33 -12.55 -8.98 3.07
N SER A 34 -12.01 -7.82 2.76
CA SER A 34 -10.68 -7.65 2.18
C SER A 34 -9.90 -6.55 2.89
N LEU A 35 -8.57 -6.66 2.87
CA LEU A 35 -7.66 -5.69 3.44
C LEU A 35 -6.52 -5.40 2.46
N GLY A 36 -6.14 -4.12 2.37
CA GLY A 36 -5.02 -3.68 1.56
C GLY A 36 -4.34 -2.44 2.13
N PHE A 37 -3.17 -2.10 1.59
CA PHE A 37 -2.41 -0.90 1.94
C PHE A 37 -2.21 -0.01 0.73
N ILE A 38 -2.53 1.30 0.86
CA ILE A 38 -2.19 2.30 -0.15
C ILE A 38 -0.67 2.45 -0.17
N LEU A 39 -0.05 2.17 -1.31
CA LEU A 39 1.41 2.16 -1.44
C LEU A 39 1.99 3.54 -1.77
N ASN A 40 1.21 4.44 -2.34
CA ASN A 40 1.74 5.64 -2.99
C ASN A 40 1.39 6.97 -2.31
N LYS A 41 0.85 6.94 -1.09
CA LYS A 41 0.60 8.15 -0.29
C LYS A 41 1.60 8.23 0.86
N LYS A 42 2.78 8.83 0.59
CA LYS A 42 3.79 9.09 1.61
C LYS A 42 3.30 10.20 2.54
N LEU A 43 3.50 10.01 3.85
CA LEU A 43 3.25 11.02 4.87
C LEU A 43 4.45 11.98 4.99
N GLU A 44 4.23 13.15 5.55
CA GLU A 44 5.29 14.16 5.73
C GLU A 44 6.21 13.84 6.91
N TYR A 45 5.76 13.02 7.84
CA TYR A 45 6.51 12.58 9.02
C TYR A 45 7.02 11.15 8.89
N THR A 46 7.97 10.80 9.75
CA THR A 46 8.70 9.53 9.75
C THR A 46 8.40 8.71 11.00
N LEU A 47 8.86 7.44 11.02
CA LEU A 47 8.54 6.49 12.10
C LEU A 47 9.01 6.97 13.48
N ASN A 48 10.17 7.61 13.59
CA ASN A 48 10.71 8.13 14.84
C ASN A 48 9.91 9.32 15.42
N GLU A 49 9.11 10.01 14.59
CA GLU A 49 8.25 11.10 15.05
C GLU A 49 6.93 10.60 15.66
N VAL A 50 6.54 9.36 15.37
CA VAL A 50 5.30 8.74 15.87
C VAL A 50 5.53 7.62 16.88
N MET A 51 6.78 7.15 17.01
CA MET A 51 7.15 6.05 17.92
C MET A 51 8.31 6.42 18.81
N GLU A 52 8.06 6.48 20.12
CA GLU A 52 9.11 6.70 21.10
C GLU A 52 10.17 5.59 21.12
N GLY A 53 11.43 5.98 21.27
CA GLY A 53 12.57 5.05 21.37
C GLY A 53 12.99 4.42 20.05
N ILE A 54 12.60 5.00 18.92
CA ILE A 54 13.08 4.69 17.59
C ILE A 54 13.80 5.92 17.04
N ASP A 55 15.10 5.77 16.74
CA ASP A 55 15.95 6.88 16.25
C ASP A 55 16.14 6.84 14.73
N SER A 56 15.40 5.99 14.02
CA SER A 56 15.57 5.80 12.58
C SER A 56 14.44 6.42 11.77
N GLU A 57 14.78 7.21 10.77
CA GLU A 57 13.86 7.96 9.89
C GLU A 57 13.29 7.07 8.78
N PHE A 58 12.53 6.02 9.16
CA PHE A 58 11.79 5.25 8.15
C PHE A 58 10.61 6.06 7.64
N PRO A 59 10.44 6.15 6.30
CA PRO A 59 9.25 6.78 5.72
C PRO A 59 7.97 6.09 6.16
N LEU A 60 6.95 6.88 6.51
CA LEU A 60 5.59 6.41 6.75
C LEU A 60 4.70 6.68 5.54
N PHE A 61 3.74 5.80 5.35
CA PHE A 61 2.75 5.91 4.29
C PHE A 61 1.34 5.84 4.88
N TYR A 62 0.40 6.54 4.28
CA TYR A 62 -1.01 6.40 4.59
C TYR A 62 -1.51 5.10 3.96
N GLY A 63 -1.83 4.11 4.79
CA GLY A 63 -2.31 2.79 4.33
C GLY A 63 -3.79 2.75 4.00
N GLY A 64 -4.57 3.67 4.57
CA GLY A 64 -6.01 3.79 4.34
C GLY A 64 -6.76 4.37 5.54
N PRO A 65 -8.08 4.57 5.43
CA PRO A 65 -8.88 5.29 6.43
C PRO A 65 -9.25 4.47 7.67
N VAL A 66 -9.01 3.16 7.69
CA VAL A 66 -9.36 2.29 8.82
C VAL A 66 -8.19 2.21 9.79
N ASP A 67 -8.46 2.33 11.09
CA ASP A 67 -7.47 2.35 12.18
C ASP A 67 -6.27 3.27 11.91
N PRO A 68 -6.49 4.57 11.65
CA PRO A 68 -5.45 5.48 11.14
C PRO A 68 -4.28 5.71 12.10
N ASP A 69 -4.46 5.39 13.39
CA ASP A 69 -3.43 5.51 14.43
C ASP A 69 -2.65 4.20 14.65
N SER A 70 -3.01 3.13 13.94
CA SER A 70 -2.36 1.83 14.05
C SER A 70 -1.27 1.68 13.01
N LEU A 71 -0.10 1.16 13.46
CA LEU A 71 1.06 0.91 12.61
C LEU A 71 1.00 -0.50 12.00
N PHE A 72 1.15 -0.55 10.68
CA PHE A 72 1.26 -1.76 9.88
C PHE A 72 2.54 -1.72 9.03
N TYR A 73 2.97 -2.86 8.51
CA TYR A 73 4.12 -2.91 7.62
C TYR A 73 4.08 -4.11 6.67
N ILE A 74 4.68 -3.95 5.51
CA ILE A 74 5.02 -5.03 4.59
C ILE A 74 6.53 -5.19 4.53
N HIS A 75 7.02 -6.43 4.36
CA HIS A 75 8.45 -6.70 4.35
C HIS A 75 8.82 -7.95 3.54
N SER A 76 10.11 -8.08 3.22
CA SER A 76 10.69 -9.23 2.51
C SER A 76 11.68 -10.06 3.36
N TYR A 77 11.57 -10.00 4.68
CA TYR A 77 12.45 -10.73 5.61
C TYR A 77 12.05 -12.20 5.82
N GLY A 78 10.83 -12.59 5.44
CA GLY A 78 10.35 -13.96 5.60
C GLY A 78 10.33 -14.42 7.04
N SER A 79 10.88 -15.61 7.28
CA SER A 79 10.95 -16.25 8.60
C SER A 79 11.84 -15.55 9.62
N GLU A 80 12.65 -14.58 9.20
CA GLU A 80 13.45 -13.77 10.12
C GLU A 80 12.59 -12.87 11.03
N ILE A 81 11.32 -12.62 10.65
CA ILE A 81 10.33 -11.93 11.46
C ILE A 81 9.22 -12.94 11.78
N PRO A 82 9.17 -13.46 13.02
CA PRO A 82 8.15 -14.43 13.43
C PRO A 82 6.72 -13.87 13.28
N LYS A 83 5.72 -14.74 13.15
CA LYS A 83 4.29 -14.40 13.03
C LYS A 83 3.95 -13.54 11.81
N SER A 84 4.85 -13.38 10.86
CA SER A 84 4.57 -12.68 9.59
C SER A 84 3.52 -13.43 8.78
N ILE A 85 2.61 -12.67 8.17
CA ILE A 85 1.53 -13.22 7.36
C ILE A 85 1.94 -13.14 5.88
N PRO A 86 1.97 -14.25 5.14
CA PRO A 86 2.41 -14.25 3.76
C PRO A 86 1.39 -13.56 2.83
N ILE A 87 1.88 -12.66 1.97
CA ILE A 87 1.15 -12.08 0.84
C ILE A 87 1.48 -12.87 -0.44
N SER A 88 2.76 -13.19 -0.61
CA SER A 88 3.31 -13.98 -1.71
C SER A 88 4.58 -14.69 -1.25
N ASN A 89 5.29 -15.38 -2.16
CA ASN A 89 6.49 -16.17 -1.81
C ASN A 89 7.57 -15.38 -1.05
N ASN A 90 7.74 -14.09 -1.34
CA ASN A 90 8.81 -13.27 -0.76
C ASN A 90 8.30 -11.94 -0.19
N LEU A 91 6.99 -11.78 -0.02
CA LEU A 91 6.40 -10.59 0.57
C LEU A 91 5.45 -11.00 1.68
N PHE A 92 5.58 -10.35 2.82
CA PHE A 92 4.84 -10.60 4.04
C PHE A 92 4.31 -9.30 4.61
N TRP A 93 3.28 -9.37 5.45
CA TRP A 93 2.81 -8.22 6.20
C TRP A 93 2.74 -8.52 7.69
N ASN A 94 2.91 -7.50 8.51
CA ASN A 94 3.02 -7.59 9.96
C ASN A 94 4.04 -8.63 10.45
N GLY A 95 3.89 -9.13 11.67
CA GLY A 95 4.77 -10.04 12.35
C GLY A 95 5.10 -9.58 13.76
N ASP A 96 6.15 -10.14 14.35
CA ASP A 96 6.57 -9.80 15.71
C ASP A 96 7.25 -8.42 15.74
N PHE A 97 6.55 -7.42 16.28
CA PHE A 97 7.00 -6.05 16.30
C PHE A 97 8.22 -5.82 17.22
N ASP A 98 8.39 -6.62 18.27
CA ASP A 98 9.57 -6.55 19.13
C ASP A 98 10.85 -6.90 18.35
N VAL A 99 10.74 -7.85 17.42
CA VAL A 99 11.84 -8.21 16.52
C VAL A 99 12.15 -7.05 15.55
N ILE A 100 11.14 -6.41 15.01
CA ILE A 100 11.30 -5.20 14.18
C ILE A 100 12.01 -4.11 14.96
N THR A 101 11.55 -3.78 16.16
CA THR A 101 12.14 -2.73 17.02
C THR A 101 13.60 -3.03 17.33
N LYS A 102 13.93 -4.28 17.70
CA LYS A 102 15.32 -4.69 17.95
C LYS A 102 16.19 -4.55 16.71
N ARG A 103 15.68 -4.89 15.53
CA ARG A 103 16.39 -4.74 14.25
C ARG A 103 16.61 -3.27 13.88
N ILE A 104 15.64 -2.40 14.12
CA ILE A 104 15.80 -0.95 13.92
C ILE A 104 16.95 -0.45 14.81
N ARG A 105 16.90 -0.70 16.12
CA ARG A 105 17.92 -0.25 17.10
C ARG A 105 19.32 -0.80 16.81
N SER A 106 19.42 -1.98 16.20
CA SER A 106 20.71 -2.57 15.83
C SER A 106 21.17 -2.22 14.42
N GLY A 107 20.46 -1.36 13.69
CA GLY A 107 20.77 -1.00 12.29
C GLY A 107 20.65 -2.15 11.29
N LYS A 108 19.94 -3.22 11.65
CA LYS A 108 19.76 -4.42 10.81
C LYS A 108 18.47 -4.42 9.99
N LEU A 109 17.70 -3.34 10.05
CA LEU A 109 16.51 -3.15 9.24
C LEU A 109 16.82 -2.21 8.07
N SER A 110 16.55 -2.65 6.85
CA SER A 110 16.77 -1.85 5.64
C SER A 110 15.42 -1.33 5.11
N SER A 111 15.34 -0.04 4.78
CA SER A 111 14.18 0.57 4.13
C SER A 111 13.85 -0.03 2.77
N ASP A 112 14.81 -0.69 2.13
CA ASP A 112 14.59 -1.44 0.88
C ASP A 112 13.81 -2.75 1.08
N LYS A 113 13.69 -3.22 2.32
CA LYS A 113 13.08 -4.50 2.67
C LYS A 113 11.84 -4.37 3.54
N ILE A 114 11.46 -3.16 3.94
CA ILE A 114 10.28 -2.89 4.75
C ILE A 114 9.65 -1.55 4.37
N ARG A 115 8.32 -1.48 4.41
CA ARG A 115 7.55 -0.24 4.28
C ARG A 115 6.50 -0.18 5.36
N PHE A 116 6.42 0.95 6.06
CA PHE A 116 5.50 1.19 7.16
C PHE A 116 4.30 2.00 6.73
N PHE A 117 3.14 1.70 7.34
CA PHE A 117 1.86 2.34 7.05
C PHE A 117 1.15 2.72 8.34
N LEU A 118 0.44 3.85 8.33
CA LEU A 118 -0.60 4.16 9.29
C LEU A 118 -1.96 3.86 8.66
N GLY A 119 -2.78 3.08 9.37
CA GLY A 119 -4.06 2.62 8.90
C GLY A 119 -3.99 1.61 7.75
N TYR A 120 -5.16 1.20 7.29
CA TYR A 120 -5.32 0.29 6.17
C TYR A 120 -6.60 0.59 5.37
N SER A 121 -6.70 0.04 4.18
CA SER A 121 -7.90 0.04 3.34
C SER A 121 -8.68 -1.24 3.57
N GLY A 122 -9.94 -1.13 3.98
CA GLY A 122 -10.79 -2.26 4.29
C GLY A 122 -12.05 -2.28 3.43
N TRP A 123 -12.49 -3.46 3.03
CA TRP A 123 -13.75 -3.72 2.35
C TRP A 123 -14.53 -4.77 3.12
N GLY A 124 -15.81 -4.51 3.36
CA GLY A 124 -16.74 -5.50 3.92
C GLY A 124 -17.07 -6.61 2.92
N GLU A 125 -17.91 -7.56 3.36
CA GLU A 125 -18.38 -8.67 2.53
C GLU A 125 -19.09 -8.13 1.27
N GLY A 126 -18.65 -8.59 0.08
CA GLY A 126 -19.18 -8.21 -1.23
C GLY A 126 -18.84 -6.79 -1.71
N GLN A 127 -18.32 -5.91 -0.85
CA GLN A 127 -18.08 -4.50 -1.19
C GLN A 127 -17.00 -4.37 -2.29
N LEU A 128 -15.91 -5.11 -2.20
CA LEU A 128 -14.85 -5.04 -3.22
C LEU A 128 -15.35 -5.50 -4.59
N GLU A 129 -16.14 -6.55 -4.64
CA GLU A 129 -16.73 -7.09 -5.86
C GLU A 129 -17.68 -6.07 -6.50
N GLU A 130 -18.48 -5.37 -5.70
CA GLU A 130 -19.34 -4.30 -6.18
C GLU A 130 -18.50 -3.15 -6.76
N GLU A 131 -17.50 -2.66 -6.05
CA GLU A 131 -16.63 -1.58 -6.50
C GLU A 131 -15.84 -1.95 -7.77
N LEU A 132 -15.42 -3.20 -7.91
CA LEU A 132 -14.82 -3.73 -9.14
C LEU A 132 -15.82 -3.74 -10.31
N SER A 133 -17.07 -4.12 -10.07
CA SER A 133 -18.13 -4.12 -11.09
C SER A 133 -18.46 -2.70 -11.57
N GLN A 134 -18.40 -1.72 -10.68
CA GLN A 134 -18.58 -0.29 -10.95
C GLN A 134 -17.35 0.35 -11.59
N LYS A 135 -16.26 -0.40 -11.80
CA LYS A 135 -14.99 0.13 -12.33
C LYS A 135 -14.33 1.20 -11.46
N SER A 136 -14.56 1.16 -10.15
CA SER A 136 -13.85 2.00 -9.18
C SER A 136 -12.37 1.64 -9.11
N TRP A 137 -12.05 0.38 -9.31
CA TRP A 137 -10.71 -0.19 -9.31
C TRP A 137 -10.42 -0.98 -10.58
N GLU A 138 -9.17 -0.90 -11.03
CA GLU A 138 -8.63 -1.85 -12.01
C GLU A 138 -7.58 -2.74 -11.34
N PRO A 139 -7.80 -4.08 -11.37
CA PRO A 139 -6.79 -5.02 -10.91
C PRO A 139 -5.54 -4.97 -11.79
N PHE A 140 -4.38 -4.94 -11.15
CA PHE A 140 -3.10 -4.86 -11.83
C PHE A 140 -2.13 -5.91 -11.29
N ASP A 141 -1.52 -6.68 -12.18
CA ASP A 141 -0.51 -7.68 -11.83
C ASP A 141 0.88 -7.06 -11.85
N VAL A 142 1.67 -7.33 -10.81
CA VAL A 142 3.08 -6.92 -10.74
C VAL A 142 3.99 -8.10 -11.01
N LYS A 143 5.09 -7.85 -11.73
CA LYS A 143 6.10 -8.87 -12.04
C LYS A 143 6.86 -9.32 -10.78
N SER A 144 7.10 -8.41 -9.85
CA SER A 144 7.81 -8.66 -8.59
C SER A 144 7.17 -7.86 -7.47
N GLN A 145 6.55 -8.55 -6.51
CA GLN A 145 5.92 -7.90 -5.36
C GLN A 145 6.97 -7.27 -4.41
N THR A 146 8.17 -7.84 -4.30
CA THR A 146 9.22 -7.27 -3.44
C THR A 146 9.71 -5.91 -3.92
N GLU A 147 9.66 -5.64 -5.23
CA GLU A 147 9.98 -4.33 -5.78
C GLU A 147 8.98 -3.24 -5.35
N LEU A 148 7.77 -3.61 -4.92
CA LEU A 148 6.78 -2.65 -4.42
C LEU A 148 7.27 -1.90 -3.17
N ILE A 149 8.13 -2.53 -2.35
CA ILE A 149 8.70 -1.91 -1.16
C ILE A 149 9.57 -0.71 -1.54
N LYS A 150 10.37 -0.84 -2.59
CA LYS A 150 11.34 0.17 -3.06
C LYS A 150 10.73 1.18 -4.02
N ARG A 151 9.63 0.81 -4.68
CA ARG A 151 9.08 1.60 -5.78
C ARG A 151 8.74 3.02 -5.33
N PRO A 152 9.17 4.07 -6.07
CA PRO A 152 8.81 5.44 -5.77
C PRO A 152 7.28 5.62 -5.73
N SER A 153 6.78 6.35 -4.73
CA SER A 153 5.36 6.53 -4.54
C SER A 153 4.74 7.53 -5.53
N VAL A 154 5.48 8.58 -5.86
CA VAL A 154 4.97 9.74 -6.62
C VAL A 154 4.46 9.36 -8.01
N THR A 155 5.16 8.49 -8.73
CA THR A 155 4.82 8.11 -10.11
C THR A 155 4.01 6.82 -10.21
N MET A 156 3.85 6.09 -9.11
CA MET A 156 3.31 4.72 -9.11
C MET A 156 1.94 4.61 -9.77
N TRP A 157 1.01 5.52 -9.47
CA TRP A 157 -0.32 5.51 -10.07
C TRP A 157 -0.27 5.78 -11.57
N GLN A 158 0.48 6.80 -12.00
CA GLN A 158 0.65 7.15 -13.42
C GLN A 158 1.26 6.00 -14.22
N GLU A 159 2.27 5.33 -13.65
CA GLU A 159 2.91 4.17 -14.27
C GLU A 159 1.94 3.00 -14.43
N CYS A 160 1.11 2.72 -13.41
CA CYS A 160 0.08 1.70 -13.50
C CYS A 160 -0.98 2.05 -14.56
N MET A 161 -1.48 3.29 -14.58
CA MET A 161 -2.45 3.76 -15.56
C MET A 161 -1.89 3.69 -16.99
N THR A 162 -0.64 4.07 -17.18
CA THR A 162 0.03 3.95 -18.48
C THR A 162 0.17 2.49 -18.91
N ALA A 163 0.53 1.60 -17.98
CA ALA A 163 0.68 0.17 -18.26
C ALA A 163 -0.65 -0.54 -18.52
N LEU A 164 -1.77 -0.08 -17.95
CA LEU A 164 -3.12 -0.54 -18.26
C LEU A 164 -3.52 -0.20 -19.70
N GLY A 165 -2.97 0.88 -20.27
CA GLY A 165 -3.17 1.25 -21.67
C GLY A 165 -4.57 1.80 -22.00
N GLY A 166 -4.86 1.91 -23.31
CA GLY A 166 -6.18 2.35 -23.80
C GLY A 166 -6.63 3.69 -23.19
N LYS A 167 -7.87 3.75 -22.72
CA LYS A 167 -8.46 4.97 -22.12
C LYS A 167 -7.70 5.50 -20.88
N TYR A 168 -6.97 4.62 -20.16
CA TYR A 168 -6.28 4.98 -18.93
C TYR A 168 -5.04 5.85 -19.16
N VAL A 169 -4.41 5.77 -20.34
CA VAL A 169 -3.27 6.62 -20.72
C VAL A 169 -3.64 8.11 -20.71
N MET A 170 -4.85 8.47 -21.12
CA MET A 170 -5.31 9.86 -21.05
C MET A 170 -5.39 10.37 -19.61
N TRP A 171 -5.87 9.52 -18.69
CA TRP A 171 -5.99 9.85 -17.28
C TRP A 171 -4.63 9.95 -16.58
N SER A 172 -3.63 9.18 -17.01
CA SER A 172 -2.27 9.26 -16.43
C SER A 172 -1.65 10.66 -16.61
N ASN A 173 -2.04 11.37 -17.65
CA ASN A 173 -1.56 12.72 -17.98
C ASN A 173 -2.48 13.85 -17.45
N ALA A 174 -3.63 13.52 -16.88
CA ALA A 174 -4.53 14.53 -16.32
C ALA A 174 -3.87 15.26 -15.13
N PRO A 175 -4.07 16.58 -14.96
CA PRO A 175 -3.55 17.30 -13.81
C PRO A 175 -4.12 16.74 -12.52
N GLU A 176 -3.34 16.80 -11.43
CA GLU A 176 -3.74 16.27 -10.13
C GLU A 176 -4.93 17.03 -9.55
N ASN A 177 -5.00 18.33 -9.82
CA ASN A 177 -6.11 19.18 -9.44
C ASN A 177 -6.83 19.69 -10.71
N PRO A 178 -8.11 19.33 -10.94
CA PRO A 178 -8.88 19.77 -12.11
C PRO A 178 -9.09 21.29 -12.20
N ARG A 179 -8.81 22.05 -11.13
CA ARG A 179 -8.93 23.50 -11.08
C ARG A 179 -7.77 24.26 -11.72
N TYR A 180 -6.74 23.55 -12.19
CA TYR A 180 -5.59 24.16 -12.89
C TYR A 180 -5.67 24.04 -14.41
N ASN A 181 -6.88 23.97 -14.97
CA ASN A 181 -7.10 24.15 -16.41
C ASN A 181 -7.68 25.53 -16.68
#